data_26d4b41708037b4b96a407897885004c
#
_entry.id   26d4b41708037b4b96a407897885004c
#
_cell.length_a   1.000
_cell.length_b   1.000
_cell.length_c   1.000
_cell.angle_alpha   90.00
_cell.angle_beta   90.00
_cell.angle_gamma   90.00
#
_symmetry.space_group_name_H-M   'P 1'
#
loop_
_entity.id
_entity.type
_entity.pdbx_description
1 polymer ?
#
loop_
_entity_poly.entity_id
_entity_poly.type
_entity_poly.pdbx_seq_one_letter_code
_entity_poly.pdbx_strand_id
1 'polypeptide(L)'
;MGFFANQTRSVIEWKDADPDLLIWRWDGASDELKNASKLIINPGQAAIFVYEGQIRAIHDYPGMFELKTANIPFLTTLTKIMQNFTSEHKAHIYFVRITEFVNQKW
;
A
#
# COMPACT_ATOMS: atom_id res chain seq x y z
N MET A 1 -4.06 28.73 5.90
CA MET A 1 -3.95 28.22 5.57
C MET A 1 -3.53 27.48 5.13
N GLY A 2 -3.52 27.19 4.74
CA GLY A 2 -3.23 26.52 4.28
C GLY A 2 -2.85 25.77 4.23
N PHE A 3 -2.47 25.58 4.43
CA PHE A 3 -2.04 24.86 4.42
C PHE A 3 -2.59 23.93 4.39
N PHE A 4 -3.11 23.56 4.30
CA PHE A 4 -3.72 22.69 4.23
C PHE A 4 -4.11 22.17 3.17
N ALA A 5 -4.11 22.66 2.52
CA ALA A 5 -4.46 22.21 1.28
C ALA A 5 -3.71 21.10 0.83
N ASN A 6 -2.58 21.18 1.14
CA ASN A 6 -1.80 20.25 0.64
C ASN A 6 -2.00 18.95 1.11
N GLN A 7 -2.71 18.79 1.94
CA GLN A 7 -2.89 17.58 2.41
C GLN A 7 -3.70 16.75 1.60
N THR A 8 -3.94 17.03 0.47
CA THR A 8 -4.74 16.19 -0.34
C THR A 8 -4.09 14.93 -0.78
N ARG A 9 -2.78 14.78 -0.63
CA ARG A 9 -2.18 13.58 -1.10
C ARG A 9 -1.97 12.61 0.01
N SER A 10 -2.39 11.38 -0.17
CA SER A 10 -2.25 10.34 0.82
C SER A 10 -0.94 9.61 0.68
N VAL A 11 -0.43 9.12 1.78
CA VAL A 11 0.74 8.26 1.79
C VAL A 11 0.27 6.90 2.29
N ILE A 12 0.60 5.85 1.56
CA ILE A 12 0.19 4.51 1.93
C ILE A 12 1.33 3.90 2.75
N GLU A 13 1.11 3.76 4.03
CA GLU A 13 2.15 3.28 4.93
C GLU A 13 1.54 2.66 6.17
N TRP A 14 2.13 1.59 6.68
CA TRP A 14 1.75 1.01 7.96
C TRP A 14 2.82 1.38 8.96
N LYS A 15 2.48 2.23 9.91
CA LYS A 15 3.46 2.71 10.85
C LYS A 15 3.73 1.73 11.98
N ASP A 16 3.06 0.61 11.97
CA ASP A 16 3.46 -0.51 12.80
C ASP A 16 3.37 -0.18 14.28
N ALA A 17 2.30 0.42 14.65
CA ALA A 17 2.14 0.84 16.02
C ALA A 17 1.81 -0.31 16.95
N ASP A 18 1.27 -1.40 16.45
CA ASP A 18 0.87 -2.52 17.29
C ASP A 18 1.73 -3.72 16.94
N PRO A 19 2.67 -4.11 17.80
CA PRO A 19 3.57 -5.19 17.46
C PRO A 19 2.88 -6.55 17.40
N ASP A 20 1.67 -6.67 17.92
CA ASP A 20 0.98 -7.93 17.85
C ASP A 20 0.21 -8.15 16.58
N LEU A 21 0.08 -7.14 15.75
CA LEU A 21 -0.63 -7.31 14.50
C LEU A 21 0.27 -7.91 13.46
N LEU A 22 -0.20 -8.94 12.80
CA LEU A 22 0.54 -9.54 11.71
C LEU A 22 0.06 -9.06 10.35
N ILE A 23 -1.17 -8.55 10.28
CA ILE A 23 -1.71 -8.05 9.03
C ILE A 23 -2.56 -6.84 9.35
N TRP A 24 -2.55 -5.88 8.47
CA TRP A 24 -3.29 -4.63 8.68
C TRP A 24 -3.77 -4.09 7.35
N ARG A 25 -5.01 -3.71 7.29
CA ARG A 25 -5.52 -3.10 6.07
C ARG A 25 -5.34 -1.60 6.16
N TRP A 26 -4.72 -1.01 5.13
CA TRP A 26 -4.60 0.44 5.07
C TRP A 26 -6.01 1.01 5.01
N ASP A 27 -6.29 1.98 5.86
CA ASP A 27 -7.64 2.41 6.07
C ASP A 27 -8.06 3.60 5.25
N GLY A 28 -7.32 3.97 4.25
CA GLY A 28 -7.75 5.01 3.34
C GLY A 28 -8.86 4.50 2.45
N ALA A 29 -9.72 5.38 2.04
CA ALA A 29 -10.79 5.02 1.13
C ALA A 29 -10.24 4.78 -0.26
N SER A 30 -11.05 4.19 -1.12
CA SER A 30 -10.60 3.92 -2.47
C SER A 30 -10.22 5.19 -3.22
N ASP A 31 -10.91 6.29 -2.94
CA ASP A 31 -10.53 7.55 -3.57
C ASP A 31 -9.18 8.02 -3.10
N GLU A 32 -8.84 7.78 -1.84
CA GLU A 32 -7.55 8.15 -1.34
C GLU A 32 -6.47 7.28 -1.96
N LEU A 33 -6.76 6.02 -2.19
CA LEU A 33 -5.81 5.14 -2.83
C LEU A 33 -5.53 5.62 -4.25
N LYS A 34 -6.56 6.00 -4.97
CA LYS A 34 -6.39 6.45 -6.35
C LYS A 34 -5.53 7.71 -6.42
N ASN A 35 -5.62 8.55 -5.40
CA ASN A 35 -4.90 9.81 -5.41
C ASN A 35 -3.66 9.81 -4.53
N ALA A 36 -3.23 8.65 -4.07
CA ALA A 36 -2.07 8.59 -3.20
C ALA A 36 -0.81 8.99 -3.95
N SER A 37 0.14 9.52 -3.23
CA SER A 37 1.37 10.00 -3.83
C SER A 37 2.52 9.03 -3.63
N LYS A 38 2.56 8.32 -2.51
CA LYS A 38 3.69 7.47 -2.18
C LYS A 38 3.25 6.20 -1.52
N LEU A 39 4.04 5.15 -1.70
CA LEU A 39 3.90 3.90 -0.98
C LEU A 39 5.18 3.70 -0.20
N ILE A 40 5.09 3.49 1.09
CA ILE A 40 6.24 3.24 1.93
C ILE A 40 6.12 1.86 2.52
N ILE A 41 7.12 1.03 2.28
CA ILE A 41 7.20 -0.31 2.84
C ILE A 41 8.35 -0.30 3.82
N ASN A 42 8.05 -0.46 5.09
CA ASN A 42 9.08 -0.45 6.10
C ASN A 42 9.73 -1.82 6.19
N PRO A 43 10.95 -1.91 6.71
CA PRO A 43 11.61 -3.20 6.81
C PRO A 43 10.77 -4.19 7.58
N GLY A 44 10.71 -5.42 7.11
CA GLY A 44 9.93 -6.45 7.75
C GLY A 44 8.48 -6.48 7.37
N GLN A 45 8.10 -5.71 6.36
CA GLN A 45 6.72 -5.65 5.91
C GLN A 45 6.62 -5.98 4.43
N ALA A 46 5.43 -6.36 4.01
CA ALA A 46 5.11 -6.52 2.58
C ALA A 46 3.75 -5.90 2.35
N ALA A 47 3.52 -5.44 1.14
CA ALA A 47 2.23 -4.86 0.77
C ALA A 47 1.53 -5.78 -0.22
N ILE A 48 0.22 -5.90 -0.08
CA ILE A 48 -0.59 -6.73 -0.93
C ILE A 48 -1.74 -5.88 -1.46
N PHE A 49 -1.88 -5.83 -2.77
CA PHE A 49 -2.95 -5.07 -3.39
C PHE A 49 -4.08 -6.03 -3.76
N VAL A 50 -5.26 -5.76 -3.23
CA VAL A 50 -6.45 -6.59 -3.46
C VAL A 50 -7.47 -5.74 -4.19
N TYR A 51 -8.04 -6.28 -5.24
CA TYR A 51 -9.05 -5.59 -6.01
C TYR A 51 -10.17 -6.57 -6.31
N GLU A 52 -11.37 -6.21 -5.93
CA GLU A 52 -12.54 -7.05 -6.11
C GLU A 52 -12.34 -8.43 -5.48
N GLY A 53 -11.74 -8.45 -4.32
CA GLY A 53 -11.58 -9.69 -3.58
C GLY A 53 -10.46 -10.59 -4.04
N GLN A 54 -9.65 -10.14 -5.00
CA GLN A 54 -8.57 -10.96 -5.51
C GLN A 54 -7.25 -10.24 -5.35
N ILE A 55 -6.21 -10.97 -4.99
CA ILE A 55 -4.88 -10.41 -4.88
C ILE A 55 -4.35 -10.15 -6.26
N ARG A 56 -3.95 -8.91 -6.51
CA ARG A 56 -3.46 -8.52 -7.81
C ARG A 56 -1.97 -8.28 -7.85
N ALA A 57 -1.38 -7.94 -6.73
CA ALA A 57 0.05 -7.66 -6.70
C ALA A 57 0.58 -7.76 -5.28
N ILE A 58 1.84 -8.12 -5.15
CA ILE A 58 2.51 -8.20 -3.85
C ILE A 58 3.88 -7.58 -4.01
N HIS A 59 4.28 -6.79 -3.01
CA HIS A 59 5.61 -6.19 -3.01
C HIS A 59 6.21 -6.39 -1.63
N ASP A 60 7.35 -7.04 -1.54
CA ASP A 60 7.85 -7.53 -0.27
C ASP A 60 9.23 -7.01 0.09
N TYR A 61 9.69 -5.91 -0.43
CA TYR A 61 10.92 -5.34 0.07
C TYR A 61 10.75 -3.86 0.36
N PRO A 62 11.56 -3.34 1.28
CA PRO A 62 11.33 -2.00 1.80
C PRO A 62 11.73 -0.91 0.83
N GLY A 63 11.21 0.25 1.07
CA GLY A 63 11.55 1.42 0.28
C GLY A 63 10.43 2.42 0.27
N MET A 64 10.70 3.56 -0.30
CA MET A 64 9.71 4.58 -0.52
C MET A 64 9.56 4.74 -2.02
N PHE A 65 8.34 4.59 -2.51
CA PHE A 65 8.10 4.59 -3.94
C PHE A 65 7.05 5.64 -4.27
N GLU A 66 7.33 6.48 -5.25
CA GLU A 66 6.35 7.45 -5.69
C GLU A 66 5.45 6.80 -6.71
N LEU A 67 4.15 6.91 -6.54
CA LEU A 67 3.23 6.20 -7.40
C LEU A 67 3.33 6.59 -8.86
N LYS A 68 3.67 7.82 -9.14
CA LYS A 68 3.69 8.26 -10.52
C LYS A 68 4.96 7.90 -11.25
N THR A 69 6.05 7.68 -10.53
CA THR A 69 7.32 7.51 -11.20
C THR A 69 8.00 6.19 -10.91
N ALA A 70 7.62 5.50 -9.85
CA ALA A 70 8.27 4.23 -9.54
C ALA A 70 7.94 3.20 -10.60
N ASN A 71 8.94 2.41 -10.95
CA ASN A 71 8.77 1.46 -12.02
C ASN A 71 8.84 0.06 -11.48
N ILE A 72 8.01 -0.24 -10.50
CA ILE A 72 7.95 -1.57 -9.94
C ILE A 72 6.61 -2.20 -10.30
N PRO A 73 6.58 -3.52 -10.47
CA PRO A 73 5.36 -4.18 -10.92
C PRO A 73 4.15 -3.94 -10.04
N PHE A 74 4.36 -3.84 -8.73
CA PHE A 74 3.26 -3.60 -7.82
C PHE A 74 2.53 -2.30 -8.17
N LEU A 75 3.28 -1.23 -8.34
CA LEU A 75 2.67 0.05 -8.63
C LEU A 75 2.17 0.15 -10.06
N THR A 76 2.82 -0.54 -10.97
CA THR A 76 2.33 -0.57 -12.34
C THR A 76 0.96 -1.22 -12.38
N THR A 77 0.79 -2.34 -11.68
CA THR A 77 -0.49 -3.03 -11.63
C THR A 77 -1.53 -2.16 -10.93
N LEU A 78 -1.16 -1.57 -9.81
CA LEU A 78 -2.09 -0.74 -9.06
C LEU A 78 -2.57 0.43 -9.90
N THR A 79 -1.65 1.12 -10.52
CA THR A 79 -2.00 2.30 -11.31
C THR A 79 -2.90 1.93 -12.48
N LYS A 80 -2.58 0.83 -13.14
CA LYS A 80 -3.35 0.43 -14.28
C LYS A 80 -4.78 0.09 -13.88
N ILE A 81 -4.96 -0.61 -12.78
CA ILE A 81 -6.29 -0.96 -12.34
C ILE A 81 -7.05 0.28 -11.89
N MET A 82 -6.38 1.16 -11.15
CA MET A 82 -7.06 2.34 -10.63
C MET A 82 -7.43 3.34 -11.70
N GLN A 83 -6.78 3.30 -12.84
CA GLN A 83 -7.18 4.18 -13.93
C GLN A 83 -8.57 3.85 -14.43
N ASN A 84 -8.99 2.59 -14.30
CA ASN A 84 -10.29 2.17 -14.74
C ASN A 84 -11.24 1.97 -13.58
N PHE A 85 -10.88 2.50 -12.41
CA PHE A 85 -11.62 2.28 -11.20
C PHE A 85 -12.99 2.94 -11.25
N THR A 86 -14.01 2.23 -10.78
CA THR A 86 -15.30 2.80 -10.57
C THR A 86 -15.65 2.64 -9.11
N SER A 87 -16.55 3.45 -8.63
CA SER A 87 -16.85 3.44 -7.22
C SER A 87 -17.57 2.19 -6.77
N GLU A 88 -18.02 1.37 -7.71
CA GLU A 88 -18.66 0.15 -7.31
C GLU A 88 -17.70 -0.90 -6.87
N HIS A 89 -16.45 -0.79 -7.23
CA HIS A 89 -15.49 -1.82 -6.92
C HIS A 89 -14.62 -1.41 -5.75
N LYS A 90 -14.08 -2.34 -5.04
CA LYS A 90 -13.31 -2.05 -3.85
C LYS A 90 -11.86 -2.44 -4.03
N ALA A 91 -10.99 -1.51 -3.74
CA ALA A 91 -9.56 -1.71 -3.82
C ALA A 91 -8.98 -1.49 -2.44
N HIS A 92 -8.13 -2.39 -2.01
CA HIS A 92 -7.55 -2.33 -0.67
C HIS A 92 -6.07 -2.65 -0.72
N ILE A 93 -5.33 -2.05 0.19
CA ILE A 93 -3.93 -2.41 0.39
C ILE A 93 -3.83 -3.04 1.77
N TYR A 94 -3.22 -4.21 1.84
CA TYR A 94 -2.96 -4.85 3.10
C TYR A 94 -1.46 -4.89 3.31
N PHE A 95 -1.04 -4.73 4.55
CA PHE A 95 0.37 -4.88 4.90
C PHE A 95 0.48 -6.09 5.79
N VAL A 96 1.54 -6.88 5.60
CA VAL A 96 1.78 -8.04 6.43
C VAL A 96 3.18 -7.94 7.01
N ARG A 97 3.35 -8.48 8.21
CA ARG A 97 4.64 -8.49 8.87
C ARG A 97 5.34 -9.78 8.52
N ILE A 98 6.53 -9.69 8.00
CA ILE A 98 7.25 -10.87 7.56
C ILE A 98 8.57 -11.07 8.28
N THR A 99 8.89 -10.25 9.23
CA THR A 99 10.19 -10.30 9.87
C THR A 99 10.48 -11.61 10.51
N GLU A 100 9.49 -12.22 11.11
CA GLU A 100 9.75 -13.40 11.80
C GLU A 100 10.10 -14.53 10.95
N PHE A 101 9.63 -14.58 9.75
CA PHE A 101 9.97 -15.69 8.91
C PHE A 101 11.38 -15.57 8.42
N VAL A 102 11.85 -14.38 8.28
CA VAL A 102 13.18 -14.19 7.78
C VAL A 102 14.21 -14.63 8.79
N ASN A 103 13.90 -14.50 10.06
CA ASN A 103 14.86 -14.84 11.06
C ASN A 103 14.84 -16.28 11.47
N GLN A 104 14.01 -17.07 10.88
CA GLN A 104 13.99 -18.43 11.22
C GLN A 104 15.10 -19.11 10.53
N LYS A 105 16.11 -19.43 11.22
CA LYS A 105 17.08 -20.10 10.57
C LYS A 105 17.42 -21.16 11.36
N TRP A 106 17.89 -22.05 10.93
CA TRP A 106 18.24 -23.18 11.64
C TRP A 106 19.57 -23.55 11.48
#